data_0ec80a50ee0933ac2ae6deb79ad06c31
#
_entry.id   0ec80a50ee0933ac2ae6deb79ad06c31
#
_cell.length_a   1.000
_cell.length_b   1.000
_cell.length_c   1.000
_cell.angle_alpha   90.00
_cell.angle_beta   90.00
_cell.angle_gamma   90.00
#
_symmetry.space_group_name_H-M   'P 1'
#
loop_
_entity.id
_entity.type
_entity.pdbx_description
1 polymer ?
#
loop_
_entity_poly.entity_id
_entity_poly.type
_entity_poly.pdbx_seq_one_letter_code
_entity_poly.pdbx_strand_id
1 'polypeptide(L)'
;RQGNKRVVLGEGYGSDILKHAPYPVTTPSADRNELKFWMVNDIHGRDSVFRLLIGDAPKQKPDFVCLNGDLLNSIESEKALFEGFLASASELLTPAGIPLVVMRGNHDGRGKFARHWLDYFPTPTGESYYTFRRGPVFFVVLDGCEDKPDSDIRYYGLSTADAYREQQAQWLRGVVAGEEFRSAPYRIVLIHMTPGGA
;
A
#
# COMPACT_ATOMS: atom_id res chain seq x y z
N ARG A 1 15.06 15.99 16.47
CA ARG A 1 14.37 17.30 16.52
C ARG A 1 12.97 17.11 15.92
N GLN A 2 11.94 17.19 16.75
CA GLN A 2 10.55 17.25 16.30
C GLN A 2 10.37 18.56 15.55
N GLY A 3 10.29 18.49 14.24
CA GLY A 3 9.97 19.63 13.40
C GLY A 3 8.46 19.67 13.15
N ASN A 4 7.74 20.54 13.84
CA ASN A 4 6.37 20.87 13.49
C ASN A 4 6.34 21.56 12.12
N LYS A 5 6.16 20.81 11.05
CA LYS A 5 5.81 21.38 9.75
C LYS A 5 4.30 21.51 9.66
N ARG A 6 3.79 22.73 9.62
CA ARG A 6 2.42 23.01 9.18
C ARG A 6 2.31 22.66 7.70
N VAL A 7 1.55 21.67 7.35
CA VAL A 7 1.14 21.41 5.97
C VAL A 7 -0.19 22.12 5.78
N VAL A 8 -0.21 23.14 4.96
CA VAL A 8 -1.44 23.79 4.50
C VAL A 8 -1.83 23.08 3.21
N LEU A 9 -2.84 22.24 3.27
CA LEU A 9 -3.46 21.63 2.09
C LEU A 9 -4.64 22.52 1.69
N GLY A 10 -4.55 23.20 0.58
CA GLY A 10 -5.66 23.92 -0.04
C GLY A 10 -5.16 24.81 -1.17
N GLU A 11 -5.57 24.51 -2.37
CA GLU A 11 -5.65 25.49 -3.45
C GLU A 11 -7.02 26.18 -3.36
N GLY A 12 -7.02 27.44 -2.93
CA GLY A 12 -8.24 28.24 -2.89
C GLY A 12 -7.91 29.68 -3.17
N TYR A 13 -8.52 30.22 -4.19
CA TYR A 13 -8.68 31.68 -4.35
C TYR A 13 -9.77 32.12 -3.36
N GLY A 14 -9.38 32.64 -2.21
CA GLY A 14 -10.33 33.16 -1.23
C GLY A 14 -10.09 32.72 0.20
N SER A 15 -10.97 33.12 1.10
CA SER A 15 -10.89 32.97 2.54
C SER A 15 -11.10 31.55 3.10
N ASP A 16 -11.30 30.55 2.26
CA ASP A 16 -11.69 29.19 2.68
C ASP A 16 -10.51 28.23 2.75
N ILE A 17 -9.43 28.67 3.42
CA ILE A 17 -8.33 27.76 3.76
C ILE A 17 -8.81 26.85 4.88
N LEU A 18 -9.02 25.57 4.56
CA LEU A 18 -9.27 24.53 5.56
C LEU A 18 -8.04 24.40 6.45
N LYS A 19 -8.10 24.97 7.65
CA LYS A 19 -7.06 24.83 8.66
C LYS A 19 -7.27 23.51 9.40
N HIS A 20 -6.53 22.48 9.01
CA HIS A 20 -6.45 21.26 9.80
C HIS A 20 -5.43 21.41 10.94
N ALA A 21 -5.69 20.73 12.05
CA ALA A 21 -4.66 20.52 13.05
C ALA A 21 -3.48 19.77 12.40
N PRO A 22 -2.22 20.04 12.82
CA PRO A 22 -1.08 19.32 12.25
C PRO A 22 -1.20 17.82 12.52
N TYR A 23 -1.00 17.02 11.48
CA TYR A 23 -0.96 15.58 11.62
C TYR A 23 0.34 15.14 12.28
N PRO A 24 0.30 14.21 13.26
CA PRO A 24 1.49 13.69 13.86
C PRO A 24 2.27 12.84 12.85
N VAL A 25 3.57 13.05 12.76
CA VAL A 25 4.47 12.22 11.95
C VAL A 25 5.62 11.78 12.85
N THR A 26 5.80 10.48 12.98
CA THR A 26 6.92 9.90 13.73
C THR A 26 7.94 9.31 12.75
N THR A 27 9.15 9.86 12.76
CA THR A 27 10.27 9.25 12.03
C THR A 27 10.80 8.04 12.82
N PRO A 28 11.09 6.91 12.15
CA PRO A 28 11.71 5.77 12.83
C PRO A 28 13.06 6.15 13.43
N SER A 29 13.36 5.61 14.61
CA SER A 29 14.73 5.65 15.14
C SER A 29 15.63 4.69 14.35
N ALA A 30 16.84 5.13 14.01
CA ALA A 30 17.82 4.30 13.32
C ALA A 30 18.31 3.11 14.18
N ASP A 31 18.25 3.26 15.50
CA ASP A 31 18.76 2.28 16.47
C ASP A 31 17.70 1.27 16.94
N ARG A 32 16.53 1.28 16.32
CA ARG A 32 15.43 0.42 16.72
C ARG A 32 15.61 -1.00 16.17
N ASN A 33 15.68 -1.98 17.06
CA ASN A 33 15.84 -3.40 16.73
C ASN A 33 14.51 -4.17 16.66
N GLU A 34 13.40 -3.52 16.99
CA GLU A 34 12.06 -4.09 16.96
C GLU A 34 11.23 -3.45 15.88
N LEU A 35 10.42 -4.26 15.21
CA LEU A 35 9.44 -3.82 14.24
C LEU A 35 8.08 -4.45 14.56
N LYS A 36 7.06 -3.63 14.64
CA LYS A 36 5.68 -4.08 14.84
C LYS A 36 4.83 -3.51 13.71
N PHE A 37 4.23 -4.35 12.93
CA PHE A 37 3.28 -3.92 11.91
C PHE A 37 2.00 -4.74 11.95
N TRP A 38 0.94 -4.15 11.46
CA TRP A 38 -0.37 -4.76 11.36
C TRP A 38 -0.64 -5.07 9.89
N MET A 39 -1.17 -6.24 9.58
CA MET A 39 -1.45 -6.62 8.20
C MET A 39 -2.91 -7.06 8.05
N VAL A 40 -3.56 -6.56 7.03
CA VAL A 40 -4.94 -6.84 6.65
C VAL A 40 -5.00 -7.05 5.14
N ASN A 41 -5.84 -7.97 4.68
CA ASN A 41 -6.07 -8.26 3.26
C ASN A 41 -7.51 -8.72 3.03
N ASP A 42 -7.93 -8.82 1.77
CA ASP A 42 -9.22 -9.39 1.35
C ASP A 42 -10.45 -8.72 2.00
N ILE A 43 -10.42 -7.42 2.09
CA ILE A 43 -11.52 -6.63 2.67
C ILE A 43 -12.72 -6.59 1.72
N HIS A 44 -12.46 -6.52 0.41
CA HIS A 44 -13.46 -6.49 -0.65
C HIS A 44 -14.56 -5.42 -0.44
N GLY A 45 -14.16 -4.21 -0.03
CA GLY A 45 -15.05 -3.07 0.20
C GLY A 45 -15.95 -3.18 1.44
N ARG A 46 -15.70 -4.15 2.31
CA ARG A 46 -16.45 -4.30 3.57
C ARG A 46 -15.89 -3.39 4.66
N ASP A 47 -16.15 -2.08 4.54
CA ASP A 47 -15.61 -1.06 5.43
C ASP A 47 -15.89 -1.34 6.92
N SER A 48 -17.06 -1.87 7.27
CA SER A 48 -17.38 -2.21 8.65
C SER A 48 -16.46 -3.30 9.22
N VAL A 49 -16.09 -4.29 8.39
CA VAL A 49 -15.12 -5.33 8.76
C VAL A 49 -13.73 -4.72 8.88
N PHE A 50 -13.36 -3.87 7.92
CA PHE A 50 -12.09 -3.18 7.95
C PHE A 50 -11.91 -2.36 9.23
N ARG A 51 -12.90 -1.59 9.63
CA ARG A 51 -12.91 -0.82 10.89
C ARG A 51 -12.70 -1.72 12.12
N LEU A 52 -13.30 -2.89 12.15
CA LEU A 52 -13.08 -3.86 13.24
C LEU A 52 -11.63 -4.36 13.24
N LEU A 53 -11.10 -4.69 12.07
CA LEU A 53 -9.74 -5.24 11.93
C LEU A 53 -8.65 -4.24 12.34
N ILE A 54 -8.80 -2.96 12.03
CA ILE A 54 -7.78 -1.95 12.32
C ILE A 54 -8.10 -1.08 13.54
N GLY A 55 -9.28 -1.23 14.15
CA GLY A 55 -9.77 -0.35 15.22
C GLY A 55 -8.87 -0.28 16.46
N ASP A 56 -8.13 -1.34 16.73
CA ASP A 56 -7.18 -1.37 17.84
C ASP A 56 -5.75 -0.93 17.47
N ALA A 57 -5.46 -0.70 16.19
CA ALA A 57 -4.14 -0.28 15.74
C ALA A 57 -3.65 1.01 16.43
N PRO A 58 -4.49 2.05 16.64
CA PRO A 58 -4.07 3.26 17.37
C PRO A 58 -3.60 2.99 18.79
N LYS A 59 -4.23 2.04 19.49
CA LYS A 59 -3.85 1.64 20.85
C LYS A 59 -2.56 0.83 20.87
N GLN A 60 -2.40 -0.03 19.88
CA GLN A 60 -1.25 -0.93 19.74
C GLN A 60 0.00 -0.26 19.16
N LYS A 61 -0.17 0.91 18.53
CA LYS A 61 0.91 1.75 17.95
C LYS A 61 1.89 0.95 17.08
N PRO A 62 1.43 0.28 16.02
CA PRO A 62 2.34 -0.34 15.08
C PRO A 62 3.17 0.73 14.34
N ASP A 63 4.29 0.32 13.79
CA ASP A 63 5.13 1.18 12.96
C ASP A 63 4.46 1.55 11.63
N PHE A 64 3.58 0.69 11.15
CA PHE A 64 2.70 0.91 10.01
C PHE A 64 1.57 -0.13 9.98
N VAL A 65 0.53 0.17 9.22
CA VAL A 65 -0.49 -0.80 8.81
C VAL A 65 -0.25 -1.16 7.35
N CYS A 66 -0.13 -2.46 7.06
CA CYS A 66 0.00 -3.00 5.72
C CYS A 66 -1.37 -3.47 5.22
N LEU A 67 -1.83 -2.93 4.11
CA LEU A 67 -3.00 -3.37 3.38
C LEU A 67 -2.52 -4.23 2.22
N ASN A 68 -2.65 -5.55 2.36
CA ASN A 68 -2.05 -6.55 1.47
C ASN A 68 -3.01 -7.01 0.37
N GLY A 69 -3.61 -6.07 -0.35
CA GLY A 69 -4.40 -6.34 -1.55
C GLY A 69 -5.83 -6.79 -1.31
N ASP A 70 -6.59 -6.79 -2.39
CA ASP A 70 -8.02 -7.10 -2.48
C ASP A 70 -8.85 -6.26 -1.52
N LEU A 71 -8.55 -4.96 -1.54
CA LEU A 71 -9.23 -3.98 -0.71
C LEU A 71 -10.64 -3.69 -1.23
N LEU A 72 -10.83 -3.82 -2.54
CA LEU A 72 -12.12 -3.69 -3.22
C LEU A 72 -12.34 -4.88 -4.16
N ASN A 73 -13.60 -5.17 -4.53
CA ASN A 73 -13.90 -6.13 -5.60
C ASN A 73 -13.52 -5.59 -6.99
N SER A 74 -13.72 -4.29 -7.18
CA SER A 74 -13.28 -3.52 -8.34
C SER A 74 -13.33 -2.03 -8.00
N ILE A 75 -12.45 -1.23 -8.59
CA ILE A 75 -12.39 0.21 -8.35
C ILE A 75 -13.15 0.94 -9.47
N GLU A 76 -14.44 1.14 -9.27
CA GLU A 76 -15.31 1.77 -10.27
C GLU A 76 -15.27 3.31 -10.25
N SER A 77 -14.93 3.89 -9.10
CA SER A 77 -14.88 5.34 -8.91
C SER A 77 -14.01 5.72 -7.72
N GLU A 78 -13.61 6.98 -7.65
CA GLU A 78 -12.97 7.56 -6.47
C GLU A 78 -13.82 7.36 -5.20
N LYS A 79 -15.14 7.57 -5.33
CA LYS A 79 -16.08 7.36 -4.23
C LYS A 79 -15.99 5.94 -3.68
N ALA A 80 -15.94 4.92 -4.55
CA ALA A 80 -15.81 3.53 -4.13
C ALA A 80 -14.51 3.27 -3.37
N LEU A 81 -13.41 3.91 -3.77
CA LEU A 81 -12.12 3.82 -3.08
C LEU A 81 -12.22 4.39 -1.65
N PHE A 82 -12.81 5.57 -1.50
CA PHE A 82 -12.97 6.20 -0.19
C PHE A 82 -13.95 5.45 0.70
N GLU A 83 -15.13 5.10 0.22
CA GLU A 83 -16.16 4.41 0.99
C GLU A 83 -15.80 2.96 1.33
N GLY A 84 -14.97 2.32 0.51
CA GLY A 84 -14.57 0.93 0.70
C GLY A 84 -13.54 0.72 1.82
N PHE A 85 -12.65 1.68 2.05
CA PHE A 85 -11.64 1.57 3.13
C PHE A 85 -10.86 2.86 3.41
N LEU A 86 -10.61 3.73 2.39
CA LEU A 86 -9.62 4.79 2.52
C LEU A 86 -10.05 5.87 3.51
N ALA A 87 -11.34 6.22 3.55
CA ALA A 87 -11.88 7.17 4.53
C ALA A 87 -11.70 6.64 5.95
N SER A 88 -12.01 5.37 6.19
CA SER A 88 -11.85 4.73 7.50
C SER A 88 -10.39 4.59 7.91
N ALA A 89 -9.51 4.24 6.97
CA ALA A 89 -8.07 4.22 7.21
C ALA A 89 -7.57 5.60 7.65
N SER A 90 -7.96 6.64 6.92
CA SER A 90 -7.58 8.02 7.24
C SER A 90 -8.11 8.45 8.62
N GLU A 91 -9.38 8.19 8.90
CA GLU A 91 -10.02 8.55 10.17
C GLU A 91 -9.34 7.91 11.38
N LEU A 92 -9.00 6.62 11.28
CA LEU A 92 -8.48 5.85 12.40
C LEU A 92 -6.96 5.99 12.57
N LEU A 93 -6.21 6.04 11.49
CA LEU A 93 -4.74 5.94 11.53
C LEU A 93 -4.03 7.29 11.49
N THR A 94 -4.58 8.26 10.75
CA THR A 94 -3.92 9.57 10.59
C THR A 94 -3.77 10.32 11.91
N PRO A 95 -4.79 10.40 12.80
CA PRO A 95 -4.64 11.07 14.09
C PRO A 95 -3.60 10.40 15.01
N ALA A 96 -3.38 9.09 14.82
CA ALA A 96 -2.38 8.32 15.56
C ALA A 96 -0.97 8.40 14.94
N GLY A 97 -0.83 9.03 13.77
CA GLY A 97 0.44 9.12 13.04
C GLY A 97 0.94 7.77 12.50
N ILE A 98 0.03 6.83 12.25
CA ILE A 98 0.35 5.50 11.75
C ILE A 98 0.29 5.51 10.23
N PRO A 99 1.43 5.29 9.54
CA PRO A 99 1.45 5.26 8.08
C PRO A 99 0.85 3.98 7.51
N LEU A 100 0.38 4.08 6.26
CA LEU A 100 -0.05 2.94 5.46
C LEU A 100 1.08 2.47 4.55
N VAL A 101 1.18 1.16 4.39
CA VAL A 101 1.86 0.46 3.30
C VAL A 101 0.77 -0.25 2.53
N VAL A 102 0.56 0.13 1.27
CA VAL A 102 -0.56 -0.38 0.49
C VAL A 102 -0.02 -1.18 -0.68
N MET A 103 -0.57 -2.37 -0.86
CA MET A 103 -0.26 -3.29 -1.93
C MET A 103 -1.50 -3.55 -2.76
N ARG A 104 -1.31 -3.72 -4.05
CA ARG A 104 -2.38 -4.05 -4.98
C ARG A 104 -2.63 -5.56 -4.98
N GLY A 105 -3.88 -5.97 -4.79
CA GLY A 105 -4.34 -7.31 -5.11
C GLY A 105 -4.86 -7.39 -6.55
N ASN A 106 -5.26 -8.57 -6.99
CA ASN A 106 -5.78 -8.75 -8.34
C ASN A 106 -7.12 -8.03 -8.56
N HIS A 107 -7.97 -7.96 -7.54
CA HIS A 107 -9.24 -7.23 -7.61
C HIS A 107 -9.05 -5.71 -7.68
N ASP A 108 -8.02 -5.17 -7.03
CA ASP A 108 -7.72 -3.74 -7.05
C ASP A 108 -7.22 -3.26 -8.43
N GLY A 109 -6.82 -4.18 -9.30
CA GLY A 109 -6.51 -3.90 -10.71
C GLY A 109 -7.74 -3.77 -11.61
N ARG A 110 -8.95 -4.10 -11.11
CA ARG A 110 -10.19 -4.15 -11.88
C ARG A 110 -11.01 -2.88 -11.71
N GLY A 111 -11.83 -2.59 -12.72
CA GLY A 111 -12.71 -1.41 -12.75
C GLY A 111 -12.11 -0.22 -13.47
N LYS A 112 -12.98 0.66 -13.94
CA LYS A 112 -12.60 1.80 -14.81
C LYS A 112 -11.73 2.84 -14.12
N PHE A 113 -11.76 2.91 -12.79
CA PHE A 113 -10.97 3.85 -11.99
C PHE A 113 -9.66 3.25 -11.46
N ALA A 114 -9.44 1.93 -11.61
CA ALA A 114 -8.24 1.24 -11.12
C ALA A 114 -6.92 1.81 -11.69
N ARG A 115 -6.95 2.39 -12.91
CA ARG A 115 -5.79 3.08 -13.53
C ARG A 115 -5.26 4.25 -12.70
N HIS A 116 -6.05 4.79 -11.77
CA HIS A 116 -5.68 5.87 -10.86
C HIS A 116 -5.08 5.39 -9.54
N TRP A 117 -4.82 4.09 -9.41
CA TRP A 117 -4.26 3.51 -8.19
C TRP A 117 -3.03 4.24 -7.67
N LEU A 118 -2.06 4.50 -8.55
CA LEU A 118 -0.80 5.16 -8.20
C LEU A 118 -0.95 6.66 -7.92
N ASP A 119 -2.06 7.28 -8.29
CA ASP A 119 -2.36 8.68 -7.91
C ASP A 119 -2.64 8.77 -6.40
N TYR A 120 -3.19 7.70 -5.80
CA TYR A 120 -3.51 7.60 -4.37
C TYR A 120 -2.40 6.92 -3.57
N PHE A 121 -1.73 5.96 -4.16
CA PHE A 121 -0.68 5.17 -3.53
C PHE A 121 0.62 5.24 -4.34
N PRO A 122 1.24 6.43 -4.39
CA PRO A 122 2.47 6.62 -5.15
C PRO A 122 3.61 5.77 -4.55
N THR A 123 4.41 5.19 -5.40
CA THR A 123 5.55 4.34 -5.03
C THR A 123 6.86 4.92 -5.55
N PRO A 124 8.01 4.56 -4.97
CA PRO A 124 9.31 5.03 -5.45
C PRO A 124 9.65 4.59 -6.89
N THR A 125 9.06 3.52 -7.37
CA THR A 125 9.30 2.98 -8.72
C THR A 125 8.35 3.54 -9.77
N GLY A 126 7.23 4.15 -9.36
CA GLY A 126 6.13 4.49 -10.26
C GLY A 126 5.32 3.27 -10.72
N GLU A 127 5.59 2.08 -10.16
CA GLU A 127 4.91 0.81 -10.40
C GLU A 127 4.29 0.30 -9.10
N SER A 128 3.42 -0.72 -9.15
CA SER A 128 2.83 -1.29 -7.93
C SER A 128 3.78 -2.22 -7.16
N TYR A 129 5.00 -2.40 -7.63
CA TYR A 129 6.06 -3.10 -6.93
C TYR A 129 7.17 -2.14 -6.51
N TYR A 130 7.69 -2.30 -5.31
CA TYR A 130 8.71 -1.41 -4.75
C TYR A 130 9.43 -2.03 -3.56
N THR A 131 10.43 -1.35 -3.05
CA THR A 131 11.10 -1.71 -1.80
C THR A 131 11.04 -0.56 -0.80
N PHE A 132 11.12 -0.92 0.47
CA PHE A 132 11.36 0.05 1.53
C PHE A 132 12.09 -0.61 2.69
N ARG A 133 12.73 0.21 3.51
CA ARG A 133 13.41 -0.26 4.72
C ARG A 133 12.74 0.31 5.96
N ARG A 134 12.56 -0.54 6.97
CA ARG A 134 12.09 -0.12 8.29
C ARG A 134 12.94 -0.79 9.37
N GLY A 135 13.81 -0.01 10.00
CA GLY A 135 14.78 -0.54 10.96
C GLY A 135 15.67 -1.64 10.34
N PRO A 136 15.77 -2.82 10.98
CA PRO A 136 16.62 -3.92 10.49
C PRO A 136 16.00 -4.69 9.31
N VAL A 137 14.75 -4.40 8.94
CA VAL A 137 14.00 -5.16 7.93
C VAL A 137 14.00 -4.43 6.59
N PHE A 138 14.37 -5.15 5.54
CA PHE A 138 14.19 -4.75 4.15
C PHE A 138 12.96 -5.44 3.59
N PHE A 139 12.02 -4.64 3.11
CA PHE A 139 10.78 -5.11 2.52
C PHE A 139 10.85 -5.05 1.01
N VAL A 140 10.38 -6.11 0.37
CA VAL A 140 10.12 -6.17 -1.07
C VAL A 140 8.62 -6.35 -1.25
N VAL A 141 7.99 -5.39 -1.88
CA VAL A 141 6.56 -5.45 -2.24
C VAL A 141 6.47 -5.88 -3.69
N LEU A 142 5.73 -6.93 -3.95
CA LEU A 142 5.49 -7.47 -5.28
C LEU A 142 4.01 -7.39 -5.63
N ASP A 143 3.74 -7.18 -6.90
CA ASP A 143 2.40 -7.20 -7.46
C ASP A 143 2.21 -8.47 -8.30
N GLY A 144 1.35 -9.38 -7.85
CA GLY A 144 1.04 -10.62 -8.56
C GLY A 144 0.18 -10.42 -9.81
N CYS A 145 -0.37 -9.22 -10.01
CA CYS A 145 -1.38 -8.93 -11.04
C CYS A 145 -2.62 -9.81 -10.91
N GLU A 146 -3.08 -10.40 -11.99
CA GLU A 146 -4.22 -11.30 -12.04
C GLU A 146 -3.84 -12.74 -11.63
N ASP A 147 -4.83 -13.50 -11.21
CA ASP A 147 -4.69 -14.86 -10.67
C ASP A 147 -4.61 -15.96 -11.74
N LYS A 148 -4.68 -15.58 -13.03
CA LYS A 148 -4.68 -16.51 -14.17
C LYS A 148 -3.73 -16.01 -15.25
N PRO A 149 -3.29 -16.89 -16.17
CA PRO A 149 -2.47 -16.49 -17.30
C PRO A 149 -3.25 -15.60 -18.28
N ASP A 150 -2.55 -14.76 -19.03
CA ASP A 150 -3.15 -13.83 -20.01
C ASP A 150 -4.01 -14.52 -21.06
N SER A 151 -3.74 -15.81 -21.33
CA SER A 151 -4.51 -16.65 -22.26
C SER A 151 -5.87 -17.10 -21.73
N ASP A 152 -6.19 -16.84 -20.47
CA ASP A 152 -7.48 -17.22 -19.89
C ASP A 152 -8.63 -16.49 -20.60
N ILE A 153 -9.66 -17.25 -20.98
CA ILE A 153 -10.81 -16.74 -21.73
C ILE A 153 -11.55 -15.60 -21.00
N ARG A 154 -11.47 -15.56 -19.68
CA ARG A 154 -12.10 -14.52 -18.84
C ARG A 154 -11.50 -13.14 -19.05
N TYR A 155 -10.31 -13.04 -19.58
CA TYR A 155 -9.66 -11.77 -19.88
C TYR A 155 -9.87 -11.28 -21.30
N TYR A 156 -10.52 -12.08 -22.16
CA TYR A 156 -10.83 -11.70 -23.55
C TYR A 156 -9.61 -11.19 -24.36
N GLY A 157 -8.40 -11.67 -24.02
CA GLY A 157 -7.15 -11.22 -24.64
C GLY A 157 -6.73 -9.79 -24.26
N LEU A 158 -7.29 -9.21 -23.21
CA LEU A 158 -6.99 -7.84 -22.76
C LEU A 158 -5.99 -7.77 -21.60
N SER A 159 -5.61 -8.92 -21.02
CA SER A 159 -4.60 -8.97 -19.97
C SER A 159 -3.18 -8.89 -20.55
N THR A 160 -2.31 -8.20 -19.84
CA THR A 160 -0.86 -8.12 -20.10
C THR A 160 -0.06 -8.40 -18.82
N ALA A 161 -0.64 -9.18 -17.92
CA ALA A 161 -0.07 -9.47 -16.61
C ALA A 161 1.24 -10.28 -16.71
N ASP A 162 1.37 -11.16 -17.72
CA ASP A 162 2.58 -11.94 -17.92
C ASP A 162 3.79 -11.07 -18.25
N ALA A 163 3.61 -10.09 -19.16
CA ALA A 163 4.66 -9.13 -19.52
C ALA A 163 5.04 -8.23 -18.31
N TYR A 164 4.06 -7.82 -17.54
CA TYR A 164 4.30 -7.02 -16.34
C TYR A 164 5.06 -7.81 -15.28
N ARG A 165 4.72 -9.08 -15.06
CA ARG A 165 5.46 -9.97 -14.14
C ARG A 165 6.90 -10.19 -14.59
N GLU A 166 7.14 -10.30 -15.90
CA GLU A 166 8.50 -10.38 -16.45
C GLU A 166 9.32 -9.12 -16.16
N GLN A 167 8.73 -7.94 -16.38
CA GLN A 167 9.35 -6.65 -16.05
C GLN A 167 9.69 -6.58 -14.56
N GLN A 168 8.74 -6.95 -13.70
CA GLN A 168 8.95 -7.01 -12.26
C GLN A 168 10.06 -7.98 -11.86
N ALA A 169 10.13 -9.15 -12.50
CA ALA A 169 11.18 -10.13 -12.24
C ALA A 169 12.57 -9.59 -12.62
N GLN A 170 12.69 -8.83 -13.70
CA GLN A 170 13.94 -8.17 -14.08
C GLN A 170 14.36 -7.13 -13.04
N TRP A 171 13.41 -6.28 -12.59
CA TRP A 171 13.64 -5.33 -11.52
C TRP A 171 14.07 -6.05 -10.22
N LEU A 172 13.39 -7.12 -9.83
CA LEU A 172 13.68 -7.89 -8.62
C LEU A 172 15.10 -8.49 -8.64
N ARG A 173 15.61 -8.94 -9.78
CA ARG A 173 17.01 -9.41 -9.92
C ARG A 173 18.00 -8.30 -9.53
N GLY A 174 17.72 -7.06 -9.93
CA GLY A 174 18.53 -5.89 -9.53
C GLY A 174 18.44 -5.62 -8.04
N VAL A 175 17.25 -5.68 -7.45
CA VAL A 175 17.04 -5.51 -6.00
C VAL A 175 17.83 -6.54 -5.20
N VAL A 176 17.72 -7.82 -5.55
CA VAL A 176 18.39 -8.93 -4.83
C VAL A 176 19.92 -8.83 -4.95
N ALA A 177 20.41 -8.35 -6.07
CA ALA A 177 21.84 -8.09 -6.27
C ALA A 177 22.36 -6.86 -5.52
N GLY A 178 21.46 -5.97 -5.08
CA GLY A 178 21.79 -4.71 -4.42
C GLY A 178 22.33 -4.90 -2.99
N GLU A 179 23.16 -3.94 -2.56
CA GLU A 179 23.78 -3.96 -1.22
C GLU A 179 22.75 -3.83 -0.10
N GLU A 180 21.74 -2.98 -0.26
CA GLU A 180 20.68 -2.78 0.74
C GLU A 180 19.93 -4.08 1.06
N PHE A 181 19.62 -4.88 0.01
CA PHE A 181 18.99 -6.18 0.20
C PHE A 181 19.94 -7.16 0.88
N ARG A 182 21.20 -7.24 0.41
CA ARG A 182 22.17 -8.23 0.92
C ARG A 182 22.63 -7.96 2.34
N SER A 183 22.78 -6.67 2.70
CA SER A 183 23.24 -6.26 4.03
C SER A 183 22.13 -6.21 5.08
N ALA A 184 20.85 -6.26 4.67
CA ALA A 184 19.75 -6.21 5.62
C ALA A 184 19.76 -7.43 6.56
N PRO A 185 19.63 -7.26 7.89
CA PRO A 185 19.51 -8.36 8.83
C PRO A 185 18.30 -9.26 8.54
N TYR A 186 17.18 -8.67 8.19
CA TYR A 186 15.96 -9.39 7.85
C TYR A 186 15.38 -8.90 6.51
N ARG A 187 14.77 -9.82 5.78
CA ARG A 187 14.11 -9.57 4.50
C ARG A 187 12.72 -10.15 4.55
N ILE A 188 11.73 -9.33 4.20
CA ILE A 188 10.34 -9.74 4.10
C ILE A 188 9.86 -9.43 2.69
N VAL A 189 9.30 -10.43 2.03
CA VAL A 189 8.60 -10.26 0.75
C VAL A 189 7.12 -10.23 1.04
N LEU A 190 6.46 -9.18 0.56
CA LEU A 190 5.02 -8.99 0.64
C LEU A 190 4.46 -9.16 -0.76
N ILE A 191 3.49 -10.03 -0.90
CA ILE A 191 2.76 -10.27 -2.15
C ILE A 191 1.36 -10.75 -1.80
N HIS A 192 0.36 -10.27 -2.54
CA HIS A 192 -1.02 -10.70 -2.32
C HIS A 192 -1.26 -12.10 -2.90
N MET A 193 -0.93 -12.27 -4.18
CA MET A 193 -1.06 -13.55 -4.87
C MET A 193 0.27 -14.29 -4.89
N THR A 194 0.32 -15.50 -4.31
CA THR A 194 1.55 -16.30 -4.31
C THR A 194 1.90 -16.82 -5.71
N PRO A 195 3.15 -16.68 -6.16
CA PRO A 195 3.59 -17.29 -7.41
C PRO A 195 3.45 -18.82 -7.34
N GLY A 196 2.79 -19.42 -8.34
CA GLY A 196 2.75 -20.89 -8.49
C GLY A 196 1.56 -21.59 -7.85
N GLY A 197 0.51 -20.88 -7.49
CA GLY A 197 -0.77 -21.46 -7.06
C GLY A 197 -1.73 -21.63 -8.22
N ALA A 198 -1.51 -22.62 -9.09
CA ALA A 198 -2.50 -23.13 -10.03
C ALA A 198 -2.30 -24.63 -10.18
#